data_fd1997fc0a440fefeefbea5f2d8bdde8
#
_entry.id   fd1997fc0a440fefeefbea5f2d8bdde8
#
_cell.length_a   1.000
_cell.length_b   1.000
_cell.length_c   1.000
_cell.angle_alpha   90.00
_cell.angle_beta   90.00
_cell.angle_gamma   90.00
#
_symmetry.space_group_name_H-M   'P 1'
#
loop_
_entity.id
_entity.type
_entity.pdbx_description
1 polymer ?
#
loop_
_entity_poly.entity_id
_entity_poly.type
_entity_poly.pdbx_seq_one_letter_code
_entity_poly.pdbx_strand_id
1 'polypeptide(L)'
;PVISSAASDVYKRQVIKDLFALLLFMIVFAFFVFYSPNILGHADNYIEANPLVTPAHIVPEWYLLPFYAILRSIPDKLLGVVAMLSAIFILAALPWLDTSKVRSAVFRPLYKQFYWILVIDVLILGYVGAMPAEGLYLLIARVATAYYFLHFLLILPILGKIEKTTPLPLSITSPVLGGSADLAMAKNTDVRKEKL
;
A
#
# COMPACT_ATOMS: atom_id res chain seq x y z
N PRO A 1 12.29 16.19 -37.13
CA PRO A 1 13.39 15.29 -36.67
C PRO A 1 13.80 15.51 -35.22
N VAL A 2 13.70 16.75 -34.68
CA VAL A 2 14.12 17.08 -33.28
C VAL A 2 13.19 16.46 -32.24
N ILE A 3 11.90 16.33 -32.53
CA ILE A 3 10.91 15.72 -31.61
C ILE A 3 11.19 14.21 -31.45
N SER A 4 11.65 13.55 -32.48
CA SER A 4 11.99 12.12 -32.48
C SER A 4 13.22 11.83 -31.58
N SER A 5 14.22 12.69 -31.52
CA SER A 5 15.41 12.50 -30.69
C SER A 5 15.10 12.68 -29.20
N ALA A 6 14.34 13.70 -28.82
CA ALA A 6 13.95 13.94 -27.44
C ALA A 6 13.06 12.81 -26.87
N ALA A 7 12.10 12.33 -27.65
CA ALA A 7 11.28 11.18 -27.27
C ALA A 7 12.14 9.90 -27.11
N SER A 8 13.10 9.68 -27.99
CA SER A 8 14.03 8.55 -27.90
C SER A 8 14.89 8.60 -26.64
N ASP A 9 15.38 9.78 -26.25
CA ASP A 9 16.22 9.93 -25.05
C ASP A 9 15.44 9.74 -23.75
N VAL A 10 14.19 10.20 -23.71
CA VAL A 10 13.28 9.94 -22.56
C VAL A 10 13.00 8.45 -22.46
N TYR A 11 12.67 7.79 -23.56
CA TYR A 11 12.42 6.35 -23.60
C TYR A 11 13.65 5.55 -23.14
N LYS A 12 14.85 5.86 -23.63
CA LYS A 12 16.11 5.20 -23.21
C LYS A 12 16.35 5.33 -21.72
N ARG A 13 16.17 6.53 -21.14
CA ARG A 13 16.34 6.76 -19.70
C ARG A 13 15.35 5.97 -18.87
N GLN A 14 14.11 5.88 -19.31
CA GLN A 14 13.08 5.12 -18.60
C GLN A 14 13.38 3.62 -18.64
N VAL A 15 13.71 3.08 -19.82
CA VAL A 15 14.07 1.66 -19.98
C VAL A 15 15.27 1.28 -19.12
N ILE A 16 16.31 2.13 -19.06
CA ILE A 16 17.50 1.86 -18.22
C ILE A 16 17.11 1.83 -16.72
N LYS A 17 16.28 2.75 -16.25
CA LYS A 17 15.82 2.77 -14.85
C LYS A 17 14.96 1.56 -14.52
N ASP A 18 14.06 1.19 -15.41
CA ASP A 18 13.20 0.03 -15.24
C ASP A 18 14.03 -1.27 -15.25
N LEU A 19 15.02 -1.38 -16.16
CA LEU A 19 15.93 -2.51 -16.21
C LEU A 19 16.77 -2.61 -14.94
N PHE A 20 17.29 -1.48 -14.44
CA PHE A 20 18.05 -1.46 -13.18
C PHE A 20 17.20 -1.93 -12.00
N ALA A 21 15.95 -1.44 -11.89
CA ALA A 21 15.03 -1.86 -10.84
C ALA A 21 14.69 -3.35 -10.95
N LEU A 22 14.47 -3.85 -12.18
CA LEU A 22 14.23 -5.26 -12.45
C LEU A 22 15.42 -6.12 -12.05
N LEU A 23 16.65 -5.74 -12.41
CA LEU A 23 17.86 -6.47 -12.05
C LEU A 23 18.06 -6.52 -10.53
N LEU A 24 17.83 -5.42 -9.84
CA LEU A 24 17.90 -5.39 -8.38
C LEU A 24 16.87 -6.33 -7.74
N PHE A 25 15.63 -6.30 -8.24
CA PHE A 25 14.58 -7.23 -7.82
C PHE A 25 14.98 -8.69 -8.09
N MET A 26 15.51 -8.98 -9.27
CA MET A 26 15.94 -10.34 -9.66
C MET A 26 17.08 -10.86 -8.79
N ILE A 27 18.01 -10.00 -8.36
CA ILE A 27 19.09 -10.38 -7.43
C ILE A 27 18.50 -10.80 -6.08
N VAL A 28 17.59 -10.00 -5.53
CA VAL A 28 16.91 -10.31 -4.25
C VAL A 28 16.08 -11.58 -4.38
N PHE A 29 15.32 -11.72 -5.46
CA PHE A 29 14.52 -12.90 -5.75
C PHE A 29 15.40 -14.17 -5.90
N ALA A 30 16.48 -14.09 -6.66
CA ALA A 30 17.42 -15.20 -6.84
C ALA A 30 18.08 -15.61 -5.52
N PHE A 31 18.36 -14.65 -4.64
CA PHE A 31 18.88 -14.97 -3.30
C PHE A 31 17.92 -15.87 -2.53
N PHE A 32 16.62 -15.54 -2.49
CA PHE A 32 15.64 -16.38 -1.81
C PHE A 32 15.44 -17.72 -2.48
N VAL A 33 15.45 -17.77 -3.81
CA VAL A 33 15.23 -19.05 -4.55
C VAL A 33 16.41 -20.00 -4.42
N PHE A 34 17.65 -19.51 -4.54
CA PHE A 34 18.84 -20.37 -4.64
C PHE A 34 19.60 -20.54 -3.33
N TYR A 35 19.61 -19.54 -2.45
CA TYR A 35 20.42 -19.58 -1.21
C TYR A 35 19.60 -19.77 0.05
N SER A 36 18.37 -19.29 0.09
CA SER A 36 17.55 -19.35 1.29
C SER A 36 16.08 -19.69 0.98
N PRO A 37 15.78 -20.79 0.26
CA PRO A 37 14.42 -21.10 -0.19
C PRO A 37 13.43 -21.30 0.96
N ASN A 38 13.91 -21.72 2.12
CA ASN A 38 13.08 -22.09 3.26
C ASN A 38 12.91 -20.97 4.29
N ILE A 39 13.59 -19.82 4.13
CA ILE A 39 13.55 -18.74 5.13
C ILE A 39 12.15 -18.12 5.29
N LEU A 40 11.33 -18.17 4.25
CA LEU A 40 9.95 -17.67 4.25
C LEU A 40 8.92 -18.78 4.47
N GLY A 41 9.36 -20.05 4.59
CA GLY A 41 8.50 -21.19 4.86
C GLY A 41 8.24 -21.39 6.34
N HIS A 42 7.22 -22.16 6.66
CA HIS A 42 6.91 -22.55 8.04
C HIS A 42 7.58 -23.90 8.37
N ALA A 43 8.13 -24.01 9.60
CA ALA A 43 8.83 -25.22 10.03
C ALA A 43 7.93 -26.47 10.04
N ASP A 44 6.65 -26.33 10.29
CA ASP A 44 5.69 -27.43 10.31
C ASP A 44 5.50 -28.11 8.93
N ASN A 45 5.86 -27.44 7.83
CA ASN A 45 5.78 -28.00 6.49
C ASN A 45 6.75 -29.18 6.26
N TYR A 46 7.74 -29.33 7.15
CA TYR A 46 8.72 -30.44 7.10
C TYR A 46 8.35 -31.61 8.00
N ILE A 47 7.27 -31.49 8.78
CA ILE A 47 6.81 -32.55 9.67
C ILE A 47 5.85 -33.45 8.88
N GLU A 48 6.09 -34.78 8.96
CA GLU A 48 5.21 -35.75 8.32
C GLU A 48 3.79 -35.66 8.90
N ALA A 49 2.79 -35.63 8.00
CA ALA A 49 1.39 -35.47 8.40
C ALA A 49 0.90 -36.69 9.20
N ASN A 50 0.44 -36.46 10.43
CA ASN A 50 -0.21 -37.49 11.25
C ASN A 50 -1.71 -37.16 11.36
N PRO A 51 -2.63 -38.00 10.81
CA PRO A 51 -4.05 -37.74 10.83
C PRO A 51 -4.68 -37.77 12.24
N LEU A 52 -3.95 -38.33 13.22
CA LEU A 52 -4.43 -38.44 14.59
C LEU A 52 -3.98 -37.30 15.50
N VAL A 53 -3.05 -36.47 15.04
CA VAL A 53 -2.47 -35.38 15.85
C VAL A 53 -2.45 -34.10 15.03
N THR A 54 -3.21 -33.09 15.49
CA THR A 54 -3.12 -31.74 14.93
C THR A 54 -2.12 -30.91 15.72
N PRO A 55 -1.24 -30.11 15.06
CA PRO A 55 -0.36 -29.17 15.75
C PRO A 55 -1.13 -28.24 16.68
N ALA A 56 -0.55 -27.92 17.82
CA ALA A 56 -1.20 -27.07 18.83
C ALA A 56 -1.42 -25.62 18.33
N HIS A 57 -0.58 -25.16 17.42
CA HIS A 57 -0.63 -23.82 16.88
C HIS A 57 -0.45 -23.85 15.35
N ILE A 58 -1.55 -23.76 14.62
CA ILE A 58 -1.58 -23.71 13.15
C ILE A 58 -1.72 -22.26 12.72
N VAL A 59 -0.75 -21.75 11.99
CA VAL A 59 -0.77 -20.41 11.39
C VAL A 59 -0.61 -20.51 9.88
N PRO A 60 -1.25 -19.62 9.12
CA PRO A 60 -1.05 -19.54 7.69
C PRO A 60 0.31 -18.94 7.36
N GLU A 61 0.69 -18.96 6.10
CA GLU A 61 1.88 -18.30 5.58
C GLU A 61 1.89 -16.80 5.91
N TRP A 62 3.10 -16.24 6.06
CA TRP A 62 3.34 -14.90 6.57
C TRP A 62 2.50 -13.78 5.91
N TYR A 63 2.24 -13.87 4.62
CA TYR A 63 1.46 -12.85 3.88
C TYR A 63 -0.05 -12.89 4.16
N LEU A 64 -0.55 -13.98 4.72
CA LEU A 64 -1.95 -14.12 5.14
C LEU A 64 -2.16 -13.81 6.63
N LEU A 65 -1.09 -13.66 7.42
CA LEU A 65 -1.19 -13.40 8.86
C LEU A 65 -2.05 -12.19 9.23
N PRO A 66 -1.98 -11.04 8.53
CA PRO A 66 -2.85 -9.90 8.85
C PRO A 66 -4.33 -10.24 8.74
N PHE A 67 -4.73 -10.95 7.69
CA PHE A 67 -6.11 -11.38 7.47
C PHE A 67 -6.54 -12.46 8.48
N TYR A 68 -5.62 -13.34 8.85
CA TYR A 68 -5.85 -14.33 9.89
C TYR A 68 -6.02 -13.70 11.28
N ALA A 69 -5.31 -12.63 11.58
CA ALA A 69 -5.53 -11.84 12.79
C ALA A 69 -6.94 -11.25 12.84
N ILE A 70 -7.42 -10.70 11.72
CA ILE A 70 -8.79 -10.18 11.58
C ILE A 70 -9.82 -11.29 11.84
N LEU A 71 -9.64 -12.46 11.22
CA LEU A 71 -10.51 -13.62 11.42
C LEU A 71 -10.61 -14.00 12.90
N ARG A 72 -9.48 -14.06 13.59
CA ARG A 72 -9.40 -14.48 15.01
C ARG A 72 -9.82 -13.40 16.00
N SER A 73 -9.84 -12.13 15.60
CA SER A 73 -10.23 -11.01 16.45
C SER A 73 -11.72 -11.06 16.84
N ILE A 74 -12.55 -11.71 16.03
CA ILE A 74 -14.00 -11.82 16.21
C ILE A 74 -14.33 -13.18 16.83
N PRO A 75 -15.09 -13.23 17.94
CA PRO A 75 -15.36 -14.49 18.64
C PRO A 75 -16.31 -15.41 17.86
N ASP A 76 -17.18 -14.86 17.03
CA ASP A 76 -18.07 -15.64 16.17
C ASP A 76 -17.33 -16.10 14.90
N LYS A 77 -17.34 -17.42 14.64
CA LYS A 77 -16.61 -18.03 13.53
C LYS A 77 -17.10 -17.53 12.15
N LEU A 78 -18.41 -17.40 11.97
CA LEU A 78 -18.97 -16.96 10.71
C LEU A 78 -18.64 -15.49 10.44
N LEU A 79 -18.85 -14.63 11.44
CA LEU A 79 -18.51 -13.21 11.35
C LEU A 79 -17.00 -12.99 11.14
N GLY A 80 -16.16 -13.82 11.77
CA GLY A 80 -14.70 -13.77 11.54
C GLY A 80 -14.34 -14.06 10.08
N VAL A 81 -14.94 -15.06 9.45
CA VAL A 81 -14.71 -15.37 8.02
C VAL A 81 -15.24 -14.23 7.14
N VAL A 82 -16.41 -13.69 7.43
CA VAL A 82 -16.97 -12.55 6.69
C VAL A 82 -16.07 -11.33 6.81
N ALA A 83 -15.55 -11.04 8.00
CA ALA A 83 -14.62 -9.93 8.20
C ALA A 83 -13.31 -10.13 7.43
N MET A 84 -12.73 -11.33 7.46
CA MET A 84 -11.51 -11.64 6.70
C MET A 84 -11.74 -11.44 5.20
N LEU A 85 -12.81 -11.97 4.63
CA LEU A 85 -13.15 -11.76 3.21
C LEU A 85 -13.41 -10.28 2.91
N SER A 86 -14.14 -9.58 3.79
CA SER A 86 -14.40 -8.16 3.64
C SER A 86 -13.12 -7.33 3.65
N ALA A 87 -12.13 -7.71 4.46
CA ALA A 87 -10.82 -7.04 4.48
C ALA A 87 -10.06 -7.17 3.15
N ILE A 88 -10.23 -8.29 2.45
CA ILE A 88 -9.66 -8.46 1.12
C ILE A 88 -10.46 -7.68 0.07
N PHE A 89 -11.78 -7.78 0.09
CA PHE A 89 -12.64 -7.12 -0.90
C PHE A 89 -12.66 -5.60 -0.77
N ILE A 90 -12.43 -5.04 0.42
CA ILE A 90 -12.37 -3.60 0.62
C ILE A 90 -11.24 -2.96 -0.20
N LEU A 91 -10.15 -3.70 -0.47
CA LEU A 91 -9.09 -3.23 -1.33
C LEU A 91 -9.54 -3.07 -2.79
N ALA A 92 -10.44 -3.93 -3.27
CA ALA A 92 -11.04 -3.78 -4.58
C ALA A 92 -11.98 -2.57 -4.65
N ALA A 93 -12.55 -2.14 -3.52
CA ALA A 93 -13.43 -0.99 -3.43
C ALA A 93 -12.69 0.37 -3.35
N LEU A 94 -11.36 0.38 -3.24
CA LEU A 94 -10.54 1.60 -3.12
C LEU A 94 -10.85 2.68 -4.17
N PRO A 95 -11.07 2.37 -5.47
CA PRO A 95 -11.36 3.40 -6.47
C PRO A 95 -12.62 4.23 -6.17
N TRP A 96 -13.58 3.64 -5.45
CA TRP A 96 -14.81 4.32 -5.03
C TRP A 96 -14.71 4.96 -3.65
N LEU A 97 -13.86 4.42 -2.77
CA LEU A 97 -13.65 4.92 -1.42
C LEU A 97 -12.73 6.15 -1.39
N ASP A 98 -11.72 6.22 -2.27
CA ASP A 98 -10.88 7.42 -2.37
C ASP A 98 -11.59 8.50 -3.19
N THR A 99 -12.26 9.40 -2.50
CA THR A 99 -13.04 10.51 -3.07
C THR A 99 -12.18 11.68 -3.52
N SER A 100 -10.86 11.64 -3.30
CA SER A 100 -9.96 12.73 -3.67
C SER A 100 -9.73 12.82 -5.17
N LYS A 101 -9.71 14.04 -5.70
CA LYS A 101 -9.34 14.31 -7.11
C LYS A 101 -7.84 14.14 -7.35
N VAL A 102 -7.01 14.35 -6.33
CA VAL A 102 -5.55 14.23 -6.39
C VAL A 102 -5.13 12.89 -5.81
N ARG A 103 -4.55 12.03 -6.64
CA ARG A 103 -4.19 10.67 -6.23
C ARG A 103 -2.81 10.55 -5.57
N SER A 104 -1.91 11.47 -5.84
CA SER A 104 -0.54 11.43 -5.31
C SER A 104 -0.50 11.87 -3.85
N ALA A 105 0.05 11.01 -2.99
CA ALA A 105 0.27 11.29 -1.56
C ALA A 105 1.24 12.45 -1.29
N VAL A 106 2.06 12.85 -2.29
CA VAL A 106 2.97 13.99 -2.18
C VAL A 106 2.22 15.30 -1.94
N PHE A 107 1.03 15.44 -2.55
CA PHE A 107 0.18 16.62 -2.45
C PHE A 107 -0.90 16.51 -1.38
N ARG A 108 -0.90 15.41 -0.61
CA ARG A 108 -1.88 15.08 0.42
C ARG A 108 -1.18 14.79 1.75
N PRO A 109 -0.81 15.82 2.53
CA PRO A 109 0.01 15.65 3.73
C PRO A 109 -0.68 14.83 4.83
N LEU A 110 -1.99 15.03 5.06
CA LEU A 110 -2.75 14.25 6.05
C LEU A 110 -2.91 12.80 5.61
N TYR A 111 -3.30 12.58 4.36
CA TYR A 111 -3.40 11.23 3.79
C TYR A 111 -2.09 10.46 3.94
N LYS A 112 -0.94 11.11 3.71
CA LYS A 112 0.38 10.50 3.87
C LYS A 112 0.62 10.00 5.30
N GLN A 113 0.19 10.75 6.32
CA GLN A 113 0.33 10.34 7.72
C GLN A 113 -0.56 9.14 8.04
N PHE A 114 -1.84 9.19 7.67
CA PHE A 114 -2.77 8.07 7.87
C PHE A 114 -2.36 6.81 7.10
N TYR A 115 -1.77 6.97 5.92
CA TYR A 115 -1.19 5.85 5.17
C TYR A 115 -0.08 5.14 5.95
N TRP A 116 0.84 5.89 6.58
CA TRP A 116 1.89 5.27 7.39
C TRP A 116 1.35 4.60 8.65
N ILE A 117 0.30 5.17 9.27
CA ILE A 117 -0.39 4.52 10.39
C ILE A 117 -1.01 3.19 9.91
N LEU A 118 -1.63 3.14 8.73
CA LEU A 118 -2.14 1.91 8.15
C LEU A 118 -1.04 0.87 7.91
N VAL A 119 0.13 1.29 7.41
CA VAL A 119 1.27 0.38 7.22
C VAL A 119 1.69 -0.24 8.55
N ILE A 120 1.81 0.57 9.60
CA ILE A 120 2.13 0.09 10.95
C ILE A 120 1.04 -0.87 11.46
N ASP A 121 -0.23 -0.53 11.26
CA ASP A 121 -1.37 -1.36 11.66
C ASP A 121 -1.34 -2.74 11.00
N VAL A 122 -1.08 -2.81 9.69
CA VAL A 122 -0.96 -4.09 8.96
C VAL A 122 0.24 -4.91 9.47
N LEU A 123 1.36 -4.27 9.82
CA LEU A 123 2.50 -4.96 10.43
C LEU A 123 2.16 -5.51 11.82
N ILE A 124 1.42 -4.74 12.63
CA ILE A 124 0.91 -5.20 13.93
C ILE A 124 -0.04 -6.38 13.77
N LEU A 125 -0.98 -6.31 12.80
CA LEU A 125 -1.89 -7.42 12.48
C LEU A 125 -1.10 -8.67 12.06
N GLY A 126 -0.06 -8.51 11.23
CA GLY A 126 0.81 -9.62 10.83
C GLY A 126 1.51 -10.26 12.03
N TYR A 127 2.09 -9.45 12.91
CA TYR A 127 2.75 -9.95 14.12
C TYR A 127 1.78 -10.68 15.04
N VAL A 128 0.63 -10.07 15.34
CA VAL A 128 -0.37 -10.66 16.24
C VAL A 128 -1.04 -11.88 15.61
N GLY A 129 -1.13 -11.95 14.27
CA GLY A 129 -1.61 -13.13 13.56
C GLY A 129 -0.75 -14.38 13.78
N ALA A 130 0.56 -14.20 13.99
CA ALA A 130 1.48 -15.28 14.31
C ALA A 130 1.45 -15.69 15.79
N MET A 131 0.85 -14.87 16.69
CA MET A 131 0.82 -15.13 18.12
C MET A 131 -0.47 -15.86 18.54
N PRO A 132 -0.50 -16.53 19.71
CA PRO A 132 -1.72 -17.11 20.25
C PRO A 132 -2.83 -16.07 20.44
N ALA A 133 -4.10 -16.42 20.14
CA ALA A 133 -5.22 -15.49 20.25
C ALA A 133 -5.74 -15.38 21.69
N GLU A 134 -4.87 -14.97 22.61
CA GLU A 134 -5.17 -14.91 24.05
C GLU A 134 -4.72 -13.58 24.66
N GLY A 135 -5.37 -13.18 25.74
CA GLY A 135 -4.99 -12.04 26.55
C GLY A 135 -4.79 -10.75 25.76
N LEU A 136 -3.60 -10.16 25.89
CA LEU A 136 -3.25 -8.88 25.28
C LEU A 136 -3.21 -8.95 23.74
N TYR A 137 -2.77 -10.06 23.16
CA TYR A 137 -2.70 -10.19 21.70
C TYR A 137 -4.08 -10.13 21.05
N LEU A 138 -5.10 -10.72 21.69
CA LEU A 138 -6.47 -10.63 21.19
C LEU A 138 -7.02 -9.21 21.28
N LEU A 139 -6.69 -8.47 22.34
CA LEU A 139 -7.10 -7.06 22.44
C LEU A 139 -6.45 -6.21 21.34
N ILE A 140 -5.15 -6.36 21.14
CA ILE A 140 -4.42 -5.63 20.06
C ILE A 140 -5.02 -5.99 18.70
N ALA A 141 -5.29 -7.28 18.43
CA ALA A 141 -5.91 -7.71 17.17
C ALA A 141 -7.27 -7.05 16.94
N ARG A 142 -8.10 -6.91 17.96
CA ARG A 142 -9.42 -6.25 17.87
C ARG A 142 -9.29 -4.76 17.56
N VAL A 143 -8.39 -4.06 18.26
CA VAL A 143 -8.16 -2.63 18.02
C VAL A 143 -7.61 -2.38 16.64
N ALA A 144 -6.61 -3.16 16.22
CA ALA A 144 -6.02 -3.06 14.89
C ALA A 144 -7.05 -3.40 13.79
N THR A 145 -7.85 -4.46 13.97
CA THR A 145 -8.95 -4.79 13.03
C THR A 145 -9.96 -3.64 12.91
N ALA A 146 -10.34 -3.04 14.03
CA ALA A 146 -11.26 -1.90 14.03
C ALA A 146 -10.64 -0.71 13.29
N TYR A 147 -9.35 -0.41 13.52
CA TYR A 147 -8.65 0.65 12.81
C TYR A 147 -8.55 0.35 11.30
N TYR A 148 -8.24 -0.87 10.90
CA TYR A 148 -8.19 -1.28 9.50
C TYR A 148 -9.48 -0.93 8.75
N PHE A 149 -10.62 -1.35 9.26
CA PHE A 149 -11.91 -1.03 8.63
C PHE A 149 -12.27 0.44 8.72
N LEU A 150 -12.00 1.09 9.85
CA LEU A 150 -12.21 2.53 10.03
C LEU A 150 -11.40 3.33 9.00
N HIS A 151 -10.16 2.92 8.73
CA HIS A 151 -9.30 3.57 7.75
C HIS A 151 -9.93 3.60 6.35
N PHE A 152 -10.39 2.47 5.86
CA PHE A 152 -10.94 2.39 4.49
C PHE A 152 -12.36 2.95 4.39
N LEU A 153 -13.22 2.69 5.38
CA LEU A 153 -14.63 3.08 5.31
C LEU A 153 -14.91 4.52 5.73
N LEU A 154 -14.12 5.08 6.64
CA LEU A 154 -14.35 6.41 7.19
C LEU A 154 -13.20 7.37 6.89
N ILE A 155 -11.98 7.05 7.31
CA ILE A 155 -10.85 7.98 7.20
C ILE A 155 -10.57 8.33 5.74
N LEU A 156 -10.46 7.35 4.87
CA LEU A 156 -10.13 7.57 3.47
C LEU A 156 -11.18 8.44 2.73
N PRO A 157 -12.51 8.16 2.78
CA PRO A 157 -13.51 9.00 2.15
C PRO A 157 -13.61 10.41 2.76
N ILE A 158 -13.44 10.53 4.09
CA ILE A 158 -13.47 11.83 4.78
C ILE A 158 -12.28 12.68 4.39
N LEU A 159 -11.07 12.12 4.41
CA LEU A 159 -9.86 12.83 3.99
C LEU A 159 -9.97 13.31 2.54
N GLY A 160 -10.50 12.48 1.64
CA GLY A 160 -10.69 12.85 0.25
C GLY A 160 -11.56 14.09 0.04
N LYS A 161 -12.48 14.39 1.00
CA LYS A 161 -13.38 15.55 0.95
C LYS A 161 -12.84 16.76 1.70
N ILE A 162 -12.17 16.56 2.84
CA ILE A 162 -11.80 17.64 3.78
C ILE A 162 -10.37 18.11 3.56
N GLU A 163 -9.48 17.23 3.11
CA GLU A 163 -8.06 17.53 2.99
C GLU A 163 -7.80 18.60 1.93
N LYS A 164 -7.13 19.67 2.34
CA LYS A 164 -6.61 20.69 1.41
C LYS A 164 -5.32 20.15 0.78
N THR A 165 -5.36 19.91 -0.51
CA THR A 165 -4.18 19.49 -1.28
C THR A 165 -3.20 20.64 -1.43
N THR A 166 -1.90 20.34 -1.42
CA THR A 166 -0.87 21.32 -1.78
C THR A 166 -0.98 21.68 -3.27
N PRO A 167 -0.53 22.89 -3.66
CA PRO A 167 -0.63 23.33 -5.06
C PRO A 167 0.02 22.32 -6.00
N LEU A 168 -0.72 21.94 -7.04
CA LEU A 168 -0.20 21.08 -8.09
C LEU A 168 0.71 21.86 -9.03
N PRO A 169 1.85 21.30 -9.48
CA PRO A 169 2.67 21.96 -10.48
C PRO A 169 1.91 22.12 -11.80
N LEU A 170 2.05 23.24 -12.45
CA LEU A 170 1.38 23.55 -13.71
C LEU A 170 1.90 22.69 -14.88
N SER A 171 3.11 22.19 -14.79
CA SER A 171 3.71 21.29 -15.77
C SER A 171 4.60 20.25 -15.12
N ILE A 172 4.92 19.15 -15.85
CA ILE A 172 5.82 18.09 -15.40
C ILE A 172 7.24 18.62 -15.16
N THR A 173 7.63 19.68 -15.86
CA THR A 173 8.95 20.29 -15.81
C THR A 173 9.08 21.37 -14.73
N SER A 174 7.98 21.90 -14.21
CA SER A 174 7.98 23.00 -13.23
C SER A 174 8.77 22.70 -11.95
N PRO A 175 8.74 21.49 -11.38
CA PRO A 175 9.56 21.18 -10.20
C PRO A 175 11.08 21.18 -10.51
N VAL A 176 11.45 20.91 -11.75
CA VAL A 176 12.86 20.84 -12.19
C VAL A 176 13.42 22.24 -12.46
N LEU A 177 12.58 23.15 -12.93
CA LEU A 177 12.96 24.52 -13.33
C LEU A 177 12.79 25.55 -12.18
N GLY A 178 12.46 25.09 -10.97
CA GLY A 178 12.45 25.95 -9.77
C GLY A 178 11.44 27.09 -9.79
N GLY A 179 10.24 26.86 -10.29
CA GLY A 179 9.12 27.83 -10.19
C GLY A 179 9.19 29.04 -11.14
N SER A 180 10.36 29.34 -11.76
CA SER A 180 10.49 30.44 -12.69
C SER A 180 9.70 30.24 -14.00
N ALA A 181 9.57 28.99 -14.43
CA ALA A 181 8.77 28.62 -15.61
C ALA A 181 7.26 28.74 -15.34
N ASP A 182 6.82 28.48 -14.11
CA ASP A 182 5.40 28.59 -13.73
C ASP A 182 4.95 30.06 -13.71
N LEU A 183 5.81 30.95 -13.21
CA LEU A 183 5.57 32.40 -13.26
C LEU A 183 5.54 32.95 -14.69
N ALA A 184 6.38 32.43 -15.57
CA ALA A 184 6.40 32.82 -16.99
C ALA A 184 5.15 32.29 -17.73
N MET A 185 4.67 31.07 -17.42
CA MET A 185 3.44 30.52 -18.02
C MET A 185 2.19 31.19 -17.49
N ALA A 186 2.12 31.50 -16.19
CA ALA A 186 1.01 32.25 -15.60
C ALA A 186 0.89 33.64 -16.23
N LYS A 187 2.02 34.34 -16.42
CA LYS A 187 2.06 35.67 -17.05
C LYS A 187 1.60 35.63 -18.52
N ASN A 188 1.95 34.56 -19.26
CA ASN A 188 1.50 34.40 -20.66
C ASN A 188 0.01 34.03 -20.77
N THR A 189 -0.57 33.35 -19.78
CA THR A 189 -2.02 33.04 -19.78
C THR A 189 -2.87 34.27 -19.46
N ASP A 190 -2.39 35.14 -18.57
CA ASP A 190 -3.08 36.40 -18.26
C ASP A 190 -3.05 37.38 -19.44
N VAL A 191 -1.92 37.52 -20.11
CA VAL A 191 -1.79 38.35 -21.34
C VAL A 191 -2.68 37.85 -22.48
N ARG A 192 -2.94 36.53 -22.53
CA ARG A 192 -3.83 35.96 -23.53
C ARG A 192 -5.31 36.16 -23.22
N LYS A 193 -5.68 36.26 -21.95
CA LYS A 193 -7.06 36.59 -21.53
C LYS A 193 -7.42 38.07 -21.70
N GLU A 194 -6.42 38.96 -21.59
CA GLU A 194 -6.62 40.38 -21.87
C GLU A 194 -6.78 40.75 -23.36
N LYS A 195 -6.42 39.82 -24.26
CA LYS A 195 -6.51 40.02 -25.72
C LYS A 195 -7.74 39.37 -26.38
N LEU A 196 -8.61 38.76 -25.60
CA LEU A 196 -9.90 38.15 -26.02
C LEU A 196 -11.07 38.94 -25.45
#